data_bb38de6a2b22da29fb5da83683208362
#
_entry.id   bb38de6a2b22da29fb5da83683208362
#
_cell.length_a   1.000
_cell.length_b   1.000
_cell.length_c   1.000
_cell.angle_alpha   90.00
_cell.angle_beta   90.00
_cell.angle_gamma   90.00
#
_symmetry.space_group_name_H-M   'P 1'
#
loop_
_entity.id
_entity.type
_entity.pdbx_description
1 polymer ?
#
loop_
_entity_poly.entity_id
_entity_poly.type
_entity_poly.pdbx_seq_one_letter_code
_entity_poly.pdbx_strand_id
1 'polypeptide(L)'
;MKAVSTVIFASALVLAVSMPLALHSVLAAAVPTQTFATAAGPVEITPIFHAAAMISAGQDRIYIDPAKPANISGLQAGDLILITDTHGDHLDAAYITQLSKAGTEIIAPAAVQETVKNARAIKNGETISWRKWKITAVPMYNVEHKMPNGDVFHPKGRGNGYVLNYGGKNFYFAGDTEGIPEMRALKNIEVAFIPMNLPYTMDPDQAADAVKAFHPNVAIPYHYRGQDVQKFANDLKGTGIEVRLLDWYSNAAPSNGAPPNGAPPNAAPSK
;
A
#
# COMPACT_ATOMS: atom_id res chain seq x y z
N MET A 1 -22.41 11.51 -93.71
CA MET A 1 -21.40 10.84 -92.84
C MET A 1 -21.38 11.51 -91.49
N LYS A 2 -21.96 10.88 -90.49
CA LYS A 2 -22.05 11.40 -89.14
C LYS A 2 -21.00 10.65 -88.29
N ALA A 3 -20.06 11.41 -87.67
CA ALA A 3 -19.06 10.86 -86.79
C ALA A 3 -19.70 10.65 -85.40
N VAL A 4 -19.55 9.46 -84.84
CA VAL A 4 -19.95 9.10 -83.49
C VAL A 4 -18.72 9.24 -82.57
N SER A 5 -18.75 10.18 -81.61
CA SER A 5 -17.72 10.31 -80.61
C SER A 5 -18.03 9.37 -79.43
N THR A 6 -17.13 8.44 -79.13
CA THR A 6 -17.20 7.53 -77.99
C THR A 6 -16.49 8.19 -76.82
N VAL A 7 -17.24 8.48 -75.72
CA VAL A 7 -16.70 8.99 -74.47
C VAL A 7 -16.38 7.79 -73.57
N ILE A 8 -15.10 7.63 -73.19
CA ILE A 8 -14.62 6.60 -72.29
C ILE A 8 -14.64 7.20 -70.85
N PHE A 9 -15.49 6.70 -69.96
CA PHE A 9 -15.43 6.99 -68.54
C PHE A 9 -14.40 6.08 -67.87
N ALA A 10 -13.34 6.68 -67.34
CA ALA A 10 -12.40 6.02 -66.47
C ALA A 10 -12.88 6.07 -65.04
N SER A 11 -13.32 4.95 -64.48
CA SER A 11 -13.67 4.82 -63.09
C SER A 11 -12.40 4.62 -62.22
N ALA A 12 -12.08 5.60 -61.40
CA ALA A 12 -10.99 5.50 -60.41
C ALA A 12 -11.49 4.70 -59.18
N LEU A 13 -10.93 3.50 -58.99
CA LEU A 13 -11.15 2.69 -57.80
C LEU A 13 -10.28 3.20 -56.65
N VAL A 14 -10.90 3.85 -55.64
CA VAL A 14 -10.19 4.26 -54.40
C VAL A 14 -10.14 3.05 -53.47
N LEU A 15 -8.96 2.43 -53.35
CA LEU A 15 -8.69 1.44 -52.32
C LEU A 15 -8.51 2.17 -50.96
N ALA A 16 -9.48 2.05 -50.07
CA ALA A 16 -9.33 2.45 -48.70
C ALA A 16 -8.49 1.40 -47.94
N VAL A 17 -7.23 1.71 -47.67
CA VAL A 17 -6.38 0.91 -46.79
C VAL A 17 -6.76 1.20 -45.35
N SER A 18 -7.52 0.32 -44.72
CA SER A 18 -7.79 0.36 -43.28
C SER A 18 -6.56 -0.14 -42.53
N MET A 19 -5.80 0.77 -41.93
CA MET A 19 -4.75 0.42 -40.96
C MET A 19 -5.44 -0.07 -39.66
N PRO A 20 -5.06 -1.26 -39.16
CA PRO A 20 -5.52 -1.67 -37.86
C PRO A 20 -4.91 -0.74 -36.77
N LEU A 21 -5.76 -0.10 -35.98
CA LEU A 21 -5.34 0.61 -34.77
C LEU A 21 -4.80 -0.45 -33.81
N ALA A 22 -3.47 -0.56 -33.71
CA ALA A 22 -2.84 -1.38 -32.69
C ALA A 22 -3.15 -0.78 -31.32
N LEU A 23 -4.07 -1.38 -30.58
CA LEU A 23 -4.27 -1.09 -29.16
C LEU A 23 -2.99 -1.51 -28.44
N HIS A 24 -2.10 -0.55 -28.18
CA HIS A 24 -1.00 -0.75 -27.25
C HIS A 24 -1.60 -0.74 -25.84
N SER A 25 -1.89 -1.93 -25.30
CA SER A 25 -2.10 -2.10 -23.88
C SER A 25 -0.78 -1.77 -23.18
N VAL A 26 -0.69 -0.57 -22.59
CA VAL A 26 0.38 -0.24 -21.67
C VAL A 26 0.16 -1.14 -20.44
N LEU A 27 0.88 -2.26 -20.37
CA LEU A 27 0.99 -2.98 -19.11
C LEU A 27 1.65 -1.99 -18.14
N ALA A 28 0.89 -1.56 -17.12
CA ALA A 28 1.49 -0.90 -15.99
C ALA A 28 2.58 -1.82 -15.43
N ALA A 29 3.80 -1.31 -15.28
CA ALA A 29 4.88 -2.09 -14.71
C ALA A 29 4.43 -2.53 -13.30
N ALA A 30 4.38 -3.84 -13.06
CA ALA A 30 4.02 -4.36 -11.77
C ALA A 30 5.02 -3.84 -10.73
N VAL A 31 4.53 -3.29 -9.61
CA VAL A 31 5.40 -2.89 -8.50
C VAL A 31 6.21 -4.10 -8.06
N PRO A 32 7.54 -4.01 -7.96
CA PRO A 32 8.36 -5.18 -7.71
C PRO A 32 8.09 -5.76 -6.32
N THR A 33 7.75 -7.04 -6.29
CA THR A 33 7.61 -7.84 -5.07
C THR A 33 8.94 -7.91 -4.33
N GLN A 34 8.92 -7.72 -3.01
CA GLN A 34 10.08 -7.87 -2.13
C GLN A 34 10.06 -9.27 -1.51
N THR A 35 11.16 -10.00 -1.65
CA THR A 35 11.28 -11.37 -1.13
C THR A 35 12.25 -11.42 0.05
N PHE A 36 11.83 -12.08 1.13
CA PHE A 36 12.61 -12.27 2.36
C PHE A 36 12.68 -13.75 2.72
N ALA A 37 13.90 -14.27 2.84
CA ALA A 37 14.12 -15.65 3.25
C ALA A 37 13.81 -15.85 4.74
N THR A 38 13.07 -16.91 5.08
CA THR A 38 12.79 -17.32 6.46
C THR A 38 13.05 -18.83 6.64
N ALA A 39 13.10 -19.31 7.89
CA ALA A 39 13.24 -20.73 8.16
C ALA A 39 12.03 -21.58 7.69
N ALA A 40 10.87 -20.96 7.48
CA ALA A 40 9.66 -21.66 7.04
C ALA A 40 9.37 -21.49 5.51
N GLY A 41 10.30 -20.90 4.77
CA GLY A 41 10.19 -20.56 3.35
C GLY A 41 10.17 -19.04 3.11
N PRO A 42 10.19 -18.59 1.87
CA PRO A 42 10.19 -17.16 1.53
C PRO A 42 8.87 -16.51 1.92
N VAL A 43 8.97 -15.24 2.32
CA VAL A 43 7.85 -14.30 2.45
C VAL A 43 8.01 -13.29 1.33
N GLU A 44 6.97 -13.12 0.54
CA GLU A 44 6.90 -12.15 -0.54
C GLU A 44 5.94 -11.03 -0.16
N ILE A 45 6.35 -9.78 -0.30
CA ILE A 45 5.55 -8.60 0.02
C ILE A 45 5.47 -7.72 -1.22
N THR A 46 4.24 -7.48 -1.68
CA THR A 46 3.94 -6.68 -2.85
C THR A 46 3.18 -5.43 -2.42
N PRO A 47 3.73 -4.23 -2.59
CA PRO A 47 2.99 -2.99 -2.48
C PRO A 47 1.79 -3.00 -3.44
N ILE A 48 0.63 -2.56 -2.97
CA ILE A 48 -0.53 -2.38 -3.84
C ILE A 48 -0.77 -0.89 -4.07
N PHE A 49 -1.09 -0.16 -3.01
CA PHE A 49 -1.27 1.29 -3.08
C PHE A 49 -1.32 1.88 -1.67
N HIS A 50 -0.63 2.97 -1.42
CA HIS A 50 -0.67 3.77 -0.19
C HIS A 50 -0.38 2.94 1.08
N ALA A 51 -1.42 2.48 1.81
CA ALA A 51 -1.29 1.56 2.95
C ALA A 51 -1.46 0.09 2.56
N ALA A 52 -2.05 -0.17 1.38
CA ALA A 52 -2.42 -1.51 0.96
C ALA A 52 -1.23 -2.35 0.50
N ALA A 53 -1.08 -3.54 1.07
CA ALA A 53 -0.05 -4.50 0.67
C ALA A 53 -0.63 -5.93 0.58
N MET A 54 0.01 -6.76 -0.23
CA MET A 54 -0.21 -8.21 -0.26
C MET A 54 1.04 -8.92 0.25
N ILE A 55 0.85 -9.92 1.10
CA ILE A 55 1.89 -10.79 1.63
C ILE A 55 1.58 -12.22 1.21
N SER A 56 2.57 -12.92 0.66
CA SER A 56 2.46 -14.33 0.29
C SER A 56 3.55 -15.15 0.98
N ALA A 57 3.18 -16.32 1.52
CA ALA A 57 4.14 -17.29 2.06
C ALA A 57 3.59 -18.71 1.87
N GLY A 58 4.22 -19.50 1.02
CA GLY A 58 3.68 -20.79 0.60
C GLY A 58 2.30 -20.63 -0.07
N GLN A 59 1.26 -21.15 0.56
CA GLN A 59 -0.13 -21.01 0.07
C GLN A 59 -0.91 -19.88 0.76
N ASP A 60 -0.32 -19.25 1.78
CA ASP A 60 -0.98 -18.18 2.53
C ASP A 60 -0.94 -16.88 1.74
N ARG A 61 -2.09 -16.21 1.62
CA ARG A 61 -2.21 -14.85 1.08
C ARG A 61 -2.88 -13.96 2.09
N ILE A 62 -2.18 -12.90 2.48
CA ILE A 62 -2.60 -11.93 3.50
C ILE A 62 -2.68 -10.56 2.82
N TYR A 63 -3.75 -9.83 3.06
CA TYR A 63 -3.88 -8.43 2.67
C TYR A 63 -3.79 -7.53 3.90
N ILE A 64 -3.08 -6.43 3.77
CA ILE A 64 -3.05 -5.32 4.73
C ILE A 64 -3.82 -4.16 4.09
N ASP A 65 -4.79 -3.60 4.80
CA ASP A 65 -5.53 -2.37 4.46
C ASP A 65 -5.98 -2.27 2.99
N PRO A 66 -6.68 -3.26 2.43
CA PRO A 66 -7.13 -3.18 1.05
C PRO A 66 -8.27 -2.16 0.92
N ALA A 67 -7.92 -0.94 0.48
CA ALA A 67 -8.86 0.17 0.35
C ALA A 67 -8.66 0.97 -0.94
N LYS A 68 -9.68 1.73 -1.34
CA LYS A 68 -9.60 2.63 -2.50
C LYS A 68 -8.56 3.74 -2.27
N PRO A 69 -7.89 4.22 -3.32
CA PRO A 69 -8.06 3.86 -4.74
C PRO A 69 -7.09 2.77 -5.24
N ALA A 70 -6.70 1.82 -4.40
CA ALA A 70 -5.86 0.70 -4.82
C ALA A 70 -6.47 -0.05 -6.02
N ASN A 71 -5.65 -0.44 -6.99
CA ASN A 71 -6.09 -1.33 -8.05
C ASN A 71 -5.99 -2.79 -7.58
N ILE A 72 -7.14 -3.39 -7.28
CA ILE A 72 -7.24 -4.81 -6.87
C ILE A 72 -7.65 -5.73 -8.01
N SER A 73 -7.75 -5.22 -9.24
CA SER A 73 -8.12 -6.02 -10.41
C SER A 73 -7.11 -7.14 -10.64
N GLY A 74 -7.60 -8.35 -10.80
CA GLY A 74 -6.76 -9.54 -11.01
C GLY A 74 -6.13 -10.12 -9.73
N LEU A 75 -6.26 -9.46 -8.58
CA LEU A 75 -5.83 -10.04 -7.30
C LEU A 75 -6.77 -11.19 -6.91
N GLN A 76 -6.17 -12.27 -6.44
CA GLN A 76 -6.94 -13.42 -5.96
C GLN A 76 -7.37 -13.21 -4.51
N ALA A 77 -8.47 -13.83 -4.08
CA ALA A 77 -8.96 -13.74 -2.71
C ALA A 77 -7.90 -14.19 -1.69
N GLY A 78 -7.86 -13.47 -0.57
CA GLY A 78 -6.95 -13.71 0.56
C GLY A 78 -7.45 -14.82 1.48
N ASP A 79 -6.53 -15.35 2.26
CA ASP A 79 -6.83 -16.24 3.37
C ASP A 79 -7.01 -15.45 4.68
N LEU A 80 -6.35 -14.29 4.77
CA LEU A 80 -6.42 -13.36 5.88
C LEU A 80 -6.43 -11.92 5.36
N ILE A 81 -7.20 -11.06 6.01
CA ILE A 81 -7.19 -9.62 5.83
C ILE A 81 -6.93 -8.96 7.19
N LEU A 82 -5.91 -8.12 7.26
CA LEU A 82 -5.58 -7.32 8.43
C LEU A 82 -5.94 -5.88 8.16
N ILE A 83 -6.65 -5.24 9.08
CA ILE A 83 -7.02 -3.82 9.00
C ILE A 83 -6.36 -3.09 10.16
N THR A 84 -5.69 -1.98 9.87
CA THR A 84 -4.98 -1.20 10.88
C THR A 84 -5.85 -0.13 11.51
N ASP A 85 -6.68 0.56 10.74
CA ASP A 85 -7.51 1.68 11.20
C ASP A 85 -8.91 1.71 10.56
N THR A 86 -9.75 2.62 11.04
CA THR A 86 -11.13 2.84 10.57
C THR A 86 -11.24 3.87 9.43
N HIS A 87 -10.15 4.59 9.10
CA HIS A 87 -10.16 5.57 8.03
C HIS A 87 -10.32 4.92 6.64
N GLY A 88 -10.90 5.67 5.70
CA GLY A 88 -11.31 5.14 4.40
C GLY A 88 -10.16 4.72 3.46
N ASP A 89 -8.94 5.11 3.74
CA ASP A 89 -7.73 4.68 3.03
C ASP A 89 -7.09 3.40 3.61
N HIS A 90 -7.66 2.88 4.72
CA HIS A 90 -7.32 1.58 5.33
C HIS A 90 -8.50 0.60 5.31
N LEU A 91 -9.74 1.10 5.37
CA LEU A 91 -10.95 0.31 5.51
C LEU A 91 -11.94 0.55 4.37
N ASP A 92 -12.09 -0.42 3.47
CA ASP A 92 -13.11 -0.43 2.42
C ASP A 92 -13.84 -1.78 2.42
N ALA A 93 -15.09 -1.78 2.90
CA ALA A 93 -15.90 -2.99 3.02
C ALA A 93 -16.13 -3.70 1.67
N ALA A 94 -16.21 -2.93 0.55
CA ALA A 94 -16.37 -3.51 -0.77
C ALA A 94 -15.09 -4.23 -1.23
N TYR A 95 -13.91 -3.67 -0.96
CA TYR A 95 -12.63 -4.31 -1.28
C TYR A 95 -12.38 -5.53 -0.40
N ILE A 96 -12.70 -5.44 0.88
CA ILE A 96 -12.66 -6.60 1.79
C ILE A 96 -13.54 -7.72 1.25
N THR A 97 -14.77 -7.42 0.82
CA THR A 97 -15.68 -8.41 0.23
C THR A 97 -15.10 -9.03 -1.05
N GLN A 98 -14.56 -8.22 -1.96
CA GLN A 98 -14.00 -8.70 -3.22
C GLN A 98 -12.76 -9.57 -3.03
N LEU A 99 -11.95 -9.28 -2.02
CA LEU A 99 -10.74 -10.05 -1.69
C LEU A 99 -10.99 -11.17 -0.69
N SER A 100 -12.24 -11.43 -0.31
CA SER A 100 -12.63 -12.53 0.57
C SER A 100 -13.13 -13.73 -0.22
N LYS A 101 -12.95 -14.91 0.35
CA LYS A 101 -13.52 -16.21 -0.06
C LYS A 101 -14.07 -16.94 1.17
N ALA A 102 -14.73 -18.07 0.99
CA ALA A 102 -15.10 -18.93 2.11
C ALA A 102 -13.86 -19.30 2.94
N GLY A 103 -13.90 -18.99 4.24
CA GLY A 103 -12.80 -19.23 5.17
C GLY A 103 -11.76 -18.10 5.28
N THR A 104 -11.93 -16.97 4.57
CA THR A 104 -11.11 -15.77 4.83
C THR A 104 -11.38 -15.25 6.24
N GLU A 105 -10.33 -15.15 7.06
CA GLU A 105 -10.39 -14.45 8.34
C GLU A 105 -10.12 -12.95 8.15
N ILE A 106 -10.79 -12.12 8.95
CA ILE A 106 -10.54 -10.69 9.04
C ILE A 106 -10.16 -10.38 10.47
N ILE A 107 -8.99 -9.81 10.67
CA ILE A 107 -8.46 -9.43 12.00
C ILE A 107 -8.24 -7.93 12.02
N ALA A 108 -8.74 -7.25 13.04
CA ALA A 108 -8.75 -5.80 13.09
C ALA A 108 -8.81 -5.27 14.53
N PRO A 109 -8.59 -3.97 14.80
CA PRO A 109 -8.99 -3.35 16.04
C PRO A 109 -10.52 -3.37 16.20
N ALA A 110 -11.00 -3.36 17.46
CA ALA A 110 -12.43 -3.47 17.75
C ALA A 110 -13.30 -2.42 17.06
N ALA A 111 -12.77 -1.21 16.85
CA ALA A 111 -13.50 -0.13 16.17
C ALA A 111 -13.90 -0.47 14.72
N VAL A 112 -13.15 -1.35 14.04
CA VAL A 112 -13.47 -1.81 12.67
C VAL A 112 -14.73 -2.66 12.62
N GLN A 113 -15.14 -3.29 13.74
CA GLN A 113 -16.36 -4.11 13.79
C GLN A 113 -17.64 -3.29 13.58
N GLU A 114 -17.60 -1.98 13.71
CA GLU A 114 -18.74 -1.13 13.34
C GLU A 114 -19.06 -1.23 11.84
N THR A 115 -18.05 -1.39 11.00
CA THR A 115 -18.17 -1.53 9.53
C THR A 115 -18.12 -2.97 9.08
N VAL A 116 -17.21 -3.79 9.64
CA VAL A 116 -16.98 -5.19 9.28
C VAL A 116 -17.36 -6.08 10.48
N LYS A 117 -18.64 -6.43 10.58
CA LYS A 117 -19.23 -7.12 11.74
C LYS A 117 -18.60 -8.47 12.08
N ASN A 118 -18.07 -9.17 11.09
CA ASN A 118 -17.43 -10.48 11.24
C ASN A 118 -15.90 -10.39 11.46
N ALA A 119 -15.33 -9.19 11.62
CA ALA A 119 -13.93 -9.05 11.96
C ALA A 119 -13.68 -9.57 13.37
N ARG A 120 -12.62 -10.38 13.51
CA ARG A 120 -12.09 -10.79 14.81
C ARG A 120 -11.29 -9.64 15.40
N ALA A 121 -11.73 -9.12 16.52
CA ALA A 121 -11.00 -8.06 17.21
C ALA A 121 -9.73 -8.59 17.88
N ILE A 122 -8.63 -7.81 17.78
CA ILE A 122 -7.40 -8.01 18.52
C ILE A 122 -7.00 -6.68 19.18
N LYS A 123 -6.62 -6.72 20.45
CA LYS A 123 -6.24 -5.53 21.23
C LYS A 123 -4.74 -5.25 21.11
N ASN A 124 -4.36 -3.99 21.27
CA ASN A 124 -2.95 -3.62 21.37
C ASN A 124 -2.23 -4.48 22.42
N GLY A 125 -1.08 -5.04 22.06
CA GLY A 125 -0.27 -5.94 22.89
C GLY A 125 -0.67 -7.42 22.82
N GLU A 126 -1.82 -7.77 22.26
CA GLU A 126 -2.20 -9.17 22.08
C GLU A 126 -1.43 -9.83 20.92
N THR A 127 -1.16 -11.11 21.09
CA THR A 127 -0.60 -11.98 20.05
C THR A 127 -1.51 -13.16 19.83
N ILE A 128 -1.81 -13.42 18.56
CA ILE A 128 -2.59 -14.59 18.15
C ILE A 128 -1.79 -15.45 17.19
N SER A 129 -2.12 -16.73 17.12
CA SER A 129 -1.60 -17.63 16.09
C SER A 129 -2.62 -17.79 14.97
N TRP A 130 -2.16 -17.67 13.73
CA TRP A 130 -2.93 -17.95 12.53
C TRP A 130 -2.09 -18.81 11.59
N ARG A 131 -2.45 -20.05 11.39
CA ARG A 131 -1.64 -21.03 10.66
C ARG A 131 -0.19 -21.06 11.18
N LYS A 132 0.80 -20.79 10.33
CA LYS A 132 2.23 -20.70 10.69
C LYS A 132 2.67 -19.33 11.18
N TRP A 133 1.75 -18.35 11.20
CA TRP A 133 2.01 -16.97 11.59
C TRP A 133 1.71 -16.73 13.07
N LYS A 134 2.51 -15.86 13.69
CA LYS A 134 2.14 -15.18 14.92
C LYS A 134 1.90 -13.73 14.59
N ILE A 135 0.75 -13.20 14.97
CA ILE A 135 0.31 -11.83 14.67
C ILE A 135 0.19 -11.09 15.98
N THR A 136 1.03 -10.09 16.18
CA THR A 136 1.01 -9.22 17.37
C THR A 136 0.47 -7.85 16.97
N ALA A 137 -0.58 -7.40 17.65
CA ALA A 137 -1.08 -6.04 17.50
C ALA A 137 -0.20 -5.07 18.31
N VAL A 138 0.37 -4.09 17.66
CA VAL A 138 1.18 -3.01 18.25
C VAL A 138 0.31 -1.76 18.33
N PRO A 139 0.38 -0.95 19.41
CA PRO A 139 -0.30 0.34 19.42
C PRO A 139 0.08 1.20 18.21
N MET A 140 -0.88 1.94 17.67
CA MET A 140 -0.66 2.99 16.69
C MET A 140 -1.47 4.23 17.10
N TYR A 141 -0.82 5.39 17.19
CA TYR A 141 -1.48 6.63 17.59
C TYR A 141 -0.59 7.86 17.36
N ASN A 142 -1.23 9.06 17.40
CA ASN A 142 -0.52 10.34 17.42
C ASN A 142 -0.19 10.79 18.84
N VAL A 143 0.95 11.46 18.96
CA VAL A 143 1.43 12.14 20.18
C VAL A 143 1.41 13.65 19.98
N GLU A 144 1.93 14.14 18.88
CA GLU A 144 2.16 15.56 18.60
C GLU A 144 1.15 16.13 17.60
N HIS A 145 0.86 15.39 16.52
CA HIS A 145 0.02 15.87 15.43
C HIS A 145 -1.47 15.84 15.80
N LYS A 146 -2.11 17.00 15.66
CA LYS A 146 -3.49 17.23 16.08
C LYS A 146 -4.31 17.91 14.99
N MET A 147 -5.59 17.64 15.02
CA MET A 147 -6.60 18.37 14.26
C MET A 147 -6.75 19.82 14.79
N PRO A 148 -7.34 20.72 14.00
CA PRO A 148 -7.56 22.12 14.41
C PRO A 148 -8.37 22.28 15.71
N ASN A 149 -9.21 21.29 16.06
CA ASN A 149 -9.98 21.27 17.30
C ASN A 149 -9.18 20.79 18.53
N GLY A 150 -7.91 20.43 18.36
CA GLY A 150 -7.01 19.95 19.40
C GLY A 150 -6.99 18.44 19.61
N ASP A 151 -7.89 17.69 19.00
CA ASP A 151 -7.90 16.23 19.07
C ASP A 151 -6.76 15.64 18.20
N VAL A 152 -6.27 14.48 18.57
CA VAL A 152 -5.29 13.74 17.75
C VAL A 152 -6.00 13.07 16.55
N PHE A 153 -5.30 12.94 15.42
CA PHE A 153 -5.85 12.25 14.25
C PHE A 153 -6.13 10.78 14.55
N HIS A 154 -5.22 10.11 15.27
CA HIS A 154 -5.31 8.70 15.62
C HIS A 154 -5.20 8.54 17.13
N PRO A 155 -6.32 8.43 17.87
CA PRO A 155 -6.29 8.26 19.32
C PRO A 155 -5.76 6.88 19.70
N LYS A 156 -5.00 6.82 20.81
CA LYS A 156 -4.46 5.57 21.35
C LYS A 156 -5.57 4.55 21.62
N GLY A 157 -5.36 3.32 21.16
CA GLY A 157 -6.29 2.20 21.35
C GLY A 157 -7.38 2.07 20.28
N ARG A 158 -7.48 3.01 19.30
CA ARG A 158 -8.42 2.90 18.19
C ARG A 158 -7.93 1.94 17.11
N GLY A 159 -6.65 2.03 16.75
CA GLY A 159 -6.04 1.26 15.68
C GLY A 159 -4.92 0.34 16.14
N ASN A 160 -4.43 -0.49 15.21
CA ASN A 160 -3.34 -1.42 15.40
C ASN A 160 -2.29 -1.28 14.29
N GLY A 161 -1.00 -1.18 14.64
CA GLY A 161 0.05 -1.72 13.80
C GLY A 161 0.15 -3.24 14.01
N TYR A 162 0.86 -3.95 13.13
CA TYR A 162 1.01 -5.41 13.22
C TYR A 162 2.45 -5.84 13.07
N VAL A 163 2.93 -6.69 13.98
CA VAL A 163 4.13 -7.50 13.80
C VAL A 163 3.71 -8.90 13.40
N LEU A 164 4.10 -9.32 12.20
CA LEU A 164 3.84 -10.63 11.62
C LEU A 164 5.11 -11.47 11.72
N ASN A 165 5.13 -12.50 12.57
CA ASN A 165 6.24 -13.44 12.64
C ASN A 165 5.97 -14.66 11.77
N TYR A 166 6.91 -14.99 10.87
CA TYR A 166 6.91 -16.19 10.06
C TYR A 166 8.31 -16.76 9.95
N GLY A 167 8.47 -18.03 10.27
CA GLY A 167 9.77 -18.69 10.20
C GLY A 167 10.90 -17.99 10.95
N GLY A 168 10.60 -17.34 12.09
CA GLY A 168 11.56 -16.64 12.94
C GLY A 168 11.86 -15.18 12.52
N LYS A 169 11.27 -14.66 11.45
CA LYS A 169 11.43 -13.27 11.01
C LYS A 169 10.20 -12.45 11.32
N ASN A 170 10.39 -11.20 11.76
CA ASN A 170 9.34 -10.27 12.13
C ASN A 170 9.16 -9.19 11.05
N PHE A 171 7.95 -9.03 10.53
CA PHE A 171 7.56 -8.03 9.54
C PHE A 171 6.61 -7.04 10.21
N TYR A 172 6.99 -5.79 10.35
CA TYR A 172 6.21 -4.76 11.03
C TYR A 172 5.53 -3.81 10.05
N PHE A 173 4.21 -3.73 10.11
CA PHE A 173 3.39 -2.73 9.45
C PHE A 173 2.89 -1.76 10.52
N ALA A 174 3.33 -0.50 10.45
CA ALA A 174 3.11 0.43 11.56
C ALA A 174 1.67 0.93 11.68
N GLY A 175 0.91 0.99 10.56
CA GLY A 175 -0.36 1.73 10.51
C GLY A 175 -0.13 3.23 10.64
N ASP A 176 -1.17 3.99 10.90
CA ASP A 176 -1.12 5.44 11.01
C ASP A 176 -0.68 5.90 12.39
N THR A 177 0.62 6.01 12.58
CA THR A 177 1.23 6.33 13.87
C THR A 177 2.34 7.35 13.75
N GLU A 178 2.67 7.96 14.87
CA GLU A 178 3.94 8.65 15.08
C GLU A 178 4.97 7.70 15.72
N GLY A 179 6.19 8.21 15.97
CA GLY A 179 7.29 7.46 16.58
C GLY A 179 7.09 7.18 18.06
N ILE A 180 6.03 6.48 18.40
CA ILE A 180 5.57 6.20 19.77
C ILE A 180 6.54 5.29 20.55
N PRO A 181 6.52 5.32 21.89
CA PRO A 181 7.39 4.49 22.73
C PRO A 181 7.31 3.00 22.41
N GLU A 182 6.11 2.48 22.13
CA GLU A 182 5.88 1.07 21.82
C GLU A 182 6.55 0.66 20.48
N MET A 183 6.52 1.52 19.46
CA MET A 183 7.27 1.31 18.21
C MET A 183 8.77 1.30 18.48
N ARG A 184 9.28 2.30 19.21
CA ARG A 184 10.71 2.46 19.54
C ARG A 184 11.27 1.30 20.38
N ALA A 185 10.41 0.61 21.12
CA ALA A 185 10.77 -0.54 21.96
C ALA A 185 10.79 -1.87 21.17
N LEU A 186 10.36 -1.92 19.92
CA LEU A 186 10.36 -3.14 19.10
C LEU A 186 11.79 -3.72 18.98
N LYS A 187 11.89 -5.05 18.84
CA LYS A 187 13.16 -5.73 18.69
C LYS A 187 13.10 -6.80 17.62
N ASN A 188 14.25 -7.08 17.01
CA ASN A 188 14.42 -8.15 16.03
C ASN A 188 13.46 -8.01 14.83
N ILE A 189 13.25 -6.79 14.36
CA ILE A 189 12.43 -6.51 13.18
C ILE A 189 13.27 -6.73 11.92
N GLU A 190 12.83 -7.65 11.06
CA GLU A 190 13.47 -7.88 9.76
C GLU A 190 13.15 -6.77 8.80
N VAL A 191 11.85 -6.43 8.69
CA VAL A 191 11.36 -5.37 7.80
C VAL A 191 10.34 -4.52 8.53
N ALA A 192 10.46 -3.21 8.43
CA ALA A 192 9.49 -2.26 8.95
C ALA A 192 8.91 -1.40 7.81
N PHE A 193 7.59 -1.35 7.70
CA PHE A 193 6.84 -0.45 6.85
C PHE A 193 6.41 0.75 7.69
N ILE A 194 6.95 1.95 7.34
CA ILE A 194 6.88 3.16 8.16
C ILE A 194 6.11 4.26 7.45
N PRO A 195 5.03 4.80 8.04
CA PRO A 195 4.23 5.85 7.42
C PRO A 195 4.94 7.20 7.52
N MET A 196 4.76 8.01 6.47
CA MET A 196 5.22 9.41 6.44
C MET A 196 4.20 10.24 5.66
N ASN A 197 3.19 10.76 6.32
CA ASN A 197 2.10 11.51 5.67
C ASN A 197 1.60 12.64 6.57
N LEU A 198 2.25 13.80 6.51
CA LEU A 198 1.80 14.97 7.25
C LEU A 198 0.43 15.47 6.74
N PRO A 199 -0.43 15.96 7.64
CA PRO A 199 -0.22 16.12 9.09
C PRO A 199 -0.63 14.88 9.91
N TYR A 200 -0.91 13.75 9.28
CA TYR A 200 -1.59 12.60 9.89
C TYR A 200 -0.65 11.68 10.65
N THR A 201 0.58 11.51 10.16
CA THR A 201 1.57 10.60 10.74
C THR A 201 2.90 11.34 10.99
N MET A 202 4.02 10.85 10.51
CA MET A 202 5.35 11.44 10.69
C MET A 202 5.80 12.25 9.47
N ASP A 203 6.70 13.20 9.68
CA ASP A 203 7.57 13.68 8.62
C ASP A 203 8.79 12.73 8.42
N PRO A 204 9.63 12.93 7.39
CA PRO A 204 10.80 12.09 7.17
C PRO A 204 11.82 12.08 8.32
N ASP A 205 12.01 13.20 9.03
CA ASP A 205 12.94 13.30 10.17
C ASP A 205 12.43 12.48 11.37
N GLN A 206 11.16 12.64 11.72
CA GLN A 206 10.50 11.90 12.79
C GLN A 206 10.51 10.39 12.50
N ALA A 207 10.22 10.01 11.25
CA ALA A 207 10.24 8.61 10.81
C ALA A 207 11.64 8.00 10.92
N ALA A 208 12.67 8.72 10.45
CA ALA A 208 14.06 8.27 10.53
C ALA A 208 14.54 8.15 11.98
N ASP A 209 14.17 9.09 12.85
CA ASP A 209 14.50 9.05 14.27
C ASP A 209 13.84 7.86 14.98
N ALA A 210 12.55 7.61 14.69
CA ALA A 210 11.86 6.43 15.21
C ALA A 210 12.51 5.13 14.77
N VAL A 211 12.85 5.00 13.48
CA VAL A 211 13.49 3.82 12.89
C VAL A 211 14.87 3.56 13.51
N LYS A 212 15.67 4.60 13.74
CA LYS A 212 16.96 4.47 14.45
C LYS A 212 16.82 3.86 15.85
N ALA A 213 15.72 4.16 16.56
CA ALA A 213 15.51 3.70 17.93
C ALA A 213 15.29 2.17 18.03
N PHE A 214 14.50 1.57 17.13
CA PHE A 214 14.23 0.12 17.16
C PHE A 214 15.06 -0.69 16.17
N HIS A 215 15.78 -0.04 15.27
CA HIS A 215 16.82 -0.54 14.39
C HIS A 215 16.41 -1.82 13.62
N PRO A 216 15.49 -1.77 12.68
CA PRO A 216 15.13 -2.91 11.83
C PRO A 216 16.27 -3.21 10.84
N ASN A 217 16.34 -4.44 10.28
CA ASN A 217 17.29 -4.74 9.22
C ASN A 217 16.95 -3.94 7.94
N VAL A 218 15.67 -3.86 7.59
CA VAL A 218 15.17 -3.12 6.41
C VAL A 218 14.07 -2.16 6.83
N ALA A 219 14.12 -0.91 6.37
CA ALA A 219 13.06 0.08 6.50
C ALA A 219 12.49 0.43 5.12
N ILE A 220 11.18 0.39 4.99
CA ILE A 220 10.45 0.69 3.76
C ILE A 220 9.42 1.78 4.06
N PRO A 221 9.60 2.99 3.53
CA PRO A 221 8.58 4.01 3.64
C PRO A 221 7.33 3.60 2.84
N TYR A 222 6.17 3.73 3.45
CA TYR A 222 4.87 3.54 2.81
C TYR A 222 3.91 4.64 3.30
N HIS A 223 2.71 4.74 2.77
CA HIS A 223 1.75 5.76 3.19
C HIS A 223 2.38 7.18 3.23
N TYR A 224 3.24 7.52 2.23
CA TYR A 224 4.07 8.72 2.31
C TYR A 224 3.57 9.91 1.45
N ARG A 225 2.49 9.79 0.75
CA ARG A 225 1.86 10.78 -0.16
C ARG A 225 2.53 12.16 -0.18
N GLY A 226 3.45 12.38 -1.15
CA GLY A 226 4.12 13.66 -1.37
C GLY A 226 5.24 14.01 -0.38
N GLN A 227 5.57 13.16 0.59
CA GLN A 227 6.71 13.36 1.48
C GLN A 227 8.02 12.96 0.80
N ASP A 228 9.13 13.56 1.24
CA ASP A 228 10.47 13.30 0.69
C ASP A 228 11.05 11.99 1.26
N VAL A 229 10.73 10.88 0.61
CA VAL A 229 11.30 9.57 0.97
C VAL A 229 12.81 9.48 0.76
N GLN A 230 13.39 10.34 -0.10
CA GLN A 230 14.83 10.39 -0.29
C GLN A 230 15.53 11.03 0.91
N LYS A 231 14.91 12.03 1.54
CA LYS A 231 15.40 12.59 2.80
C LYS A 231 15.43 11.51 3.89
N PHE A 232 14.33 10.75 4.07
CA PHE A 232 14.30 9.63 5.00
C PHE A 232 15.44 8.64 4.76
N ALA A 233 15.68 8.25 3.50
CA ALA A 233 16.79 7.35 3.15
C ALA A 233 18.16 7.97 3.47
N ASN A 234 18.34 9.27 3.21
CA ASN A 234 19.59 9.98 3.50
C ASN A 234 19.86 10.05 5.01
N ASP A 235 18.83 10.27 5.84
CA ASP A 235 18.95 10.37 7.28
C ASP A 235 19.29 9.02 7.96
N LEU A 236 19.08 7.91 7.27
CA LEU A 236 19.44 6.56 7.71
C LEU A 236 20.79 6.06 7.16
N LYS A 237 21.48 6.85 6.32
CA LYS A 237 22.82 6.48 5.83
C LYS A 237 23.80 6.29 6.99
N GLY A 238 24.62 5.22 6.90
CA GLY A 238 25.63 4.90 7.90
C GLY A 238 25.09 4.28 9.18
N THR A 239 23.79 4.05 9.33
CA THR A 239 23.19 3.42 10.52
C THR A 239 23.26 1.88 10.48
N GLY A 240 23.54 1.28 9.33
CA GLY A 240 23.44 -0.18 9.12
C GLY A 240 22.04 -0.66 8.74
N ILE A 241 21.04 0.24 8.67
CA ILE A 241 19.68 -0.07 8.25
C ILE A 241 19.60 0.04 6.73
N GLU A 242 19.16 -1.04 6.06
CA GLU A 242 18.88 -0.97 4.63
C GLU A 242 17.57 -0.21 4.38
N VAL A 243 17.56 0.79 3.49
CA VAL A 243 16.34 1.49 3.09
C VAL A 243 15.96 1.09 1.67
N ARG A 244 14.74 0.61 1.48
CA ARG A 244 14.17 0.30 0.16
C ARG A 244 13.06 1.28 -0.17
N LEU A 245 13.26 2.09 -1.20
CA LEU A 245 12.25 3.02 -1.71
C LEU A 245 11.43 2.30 -2.78
N LEU A 246 10.17 2.05 -2.49
CA LEU A 246 9.22 1.38 -3.38
C LEU A 246 8.18 2.37 -3.89
N ASP A 247 7.69 2.15 -5.09
CA ASP A 247 6.58 2.93 -5.63
C ASP A 247 5.25 2.38 -5.11
N TRP A 248 4.61 3.13 -4.21
CA TRP A 248 3.32 2.80 -3.62
C TRP A 248 2.15 3.48 -4.34
N TYR A 249 2.38 4.25 -5.42
CA TYR A 249 1.33 5.09 -5.99
C TYR A 249 1.06 4.87 -7.47
N SER A 250 1.89 4.12 -8.19
CA SER A 250 1.68 3.82 -9.61
C SER A 250 0.50 2.88 -9.89
N ASN A 251 0.06 2.11 -8.89
CA ASN A 251 -1.02 1.12 -9.03
C ASN A 251 -2.37 1.61 -8.50
N ALA A 252 -2.71 2.87 -8.77
CA ALA A 252 -4.05 3.37 -8.50
C ALA A 252 -5.09 2.76 -9.48
N ALA A 253 -6.29 2.48 -8.99
CA ALA A 253 -7.40 2.10 -9.87
C ALA A 253 -7.69 3.25 -10.86
N PRO A 254 -8.10 2.95 -12.11
CA PRO A 254 -8.47 3.97 -13.08
C PRO A 254 -9.57 4.87 -12.49
N SER A 255 -9.31 6.18 -12.42
CA SER A 255 -10.32 7.13 -11.99
C SER A 255 -11.32 7.35 -13.13
N ASN A 256 -12.61 7.20 -12.85
CA ASN A 256 -13.66 7.60 -13.79
C ASN A 256 -13.66 9.15 -13.91
N GLY A 257 -12.70 9.70 -14.65
CA GLY A 257 -12.70 11.09 -15.09
C GLY A 257 -12.03 12.15 -14.20
N ALA A 258 -11.36 11.79 -13.10
CA ALA A 258 -10.50 12.71 -12.36
C ALA A 258 -9.04 12.26 -12.41
N PRO A 259 -8.06 13.15 -12.66
CA PRO A 259 -6.64 12.77 -12.58
C PRO A 259 -6.30 12.33 -11.16
N PRO A 260 -5.38 11.36 -10.97
CA PRO A 260 -4.93 10.97 -9.65
C PRO A 260 -4.37 12.19 -8.93
N ASN A 261 -4.93 12.55 -7.78
CA ASN A 261 -4.40 13.61 -6.92
C ASN A 261 -3.03 13.15 -6.41
N GLY A 262 -1.95 13.66 -6.98
CA GLY A 262 -0.61 13.28 -6.55
C GLY A 262 0.53 13.64 -7.50
N ALA A 263 0.32 14.45 -8.53
CA ALA A 263 1.45 15.12 -9.17
C ALA A 263 1.91 16.28 -8.24
N PRO A 264 3.22 16.44 -7.96
CA PRO A 264 3.69 17.61 -7.24
C PRO A 264 3.34 18.86 -8.05
N PRO A 265 2.99 20.00 -7.42
CA PRO A 265 2.77 21.23 -8.15
C PRO A 265 4.08 21.57 -8.89
N ASN A 266 3.97 21.73 -10.22
CA ASN A 266 5.06 22.17 -11.06
C ASN A 266 5.76 23.37 -10.41
N ALA A 267 7.06 23.27 -10.20
CA ALA A 267 7.89 24.41 -9.85
C ALA A 267 7.68 25.50 -10.91
N ALA A 268 7.24 26.66 -10.47
CA ALA A 268 7.09 27.83 -11.33
C ALA A 268 8.47 28.19 -11.91
N PRO A 269 8.57 28.61 -13.18
CA PRO A 269 9.82 29.05 -13.74
C PRO A 269 10.29 30.31 -13.00
N SER A 270 11.53 30.26 -12.52
CA SER A 270 12.25 31.43 -11.99
C SER A 270 12.36 32.49 -13.07
N LYS A 271 11.88 33.69 -12.76
CA LYS A 271 12.25 34.91 -13.48
C LYS A 271 13.53 35.49 -12.91
#